data_91877cb8c3a041a52ae9f267c634b725
#
_entry.id   91877cb8c3a041a52ae9f267c634b725
#
_cell.length_a   1.000
_cell.length_b   1.000
_cell.length_c   1.000
_cell.angle_alpha   90.00
_cell.angle_beta   90.00
_cell.angle_gamma   90.00
#
_symmetry.space_group_name_H-M   'P 1'
#
loop_
_entity.id
_entity.type
_entity.pdbx_description
1 polymer ?
#
loop_
_entity_poly.entity_id
_entity_poly.type
_entity_poly.pdbx_seq_one_letter_code
_entity_poly.pdbx_strand_id
1 'polypeptide(L)'
;MKKRMLFIAMAAIMLFVPSVMAAEVKDITSLKECLNNGGTCKVTNNIDATTESDITISKDVNLDLNGKTLKALLMVTGKDTVLTINSSEAGGKLIGNTDSRYSAIKVDSAKLVLNSGTIINEGGYGVYCMNGATAIINGGEITSRASALGGNNTTGTMYFEINGGTLTTKAGMSIYMPNQVSLKVTDGTLNGGISVRMGTITISGGTINAFNGTEKYPIDKPEDRYFSSGNLWLPDGISVLGGTYTSDAEEGNKLNLTITGGTINVDNKLGSAVAVYDFGKVKQDMKISITGGKFTTASTTRNAYDVLTLKDIGVSNPKEGYGVVNNLVTTSITGGSFNTDVSKFVADKYTVNKTNNTYTVVENKVLETTDEKVILESEEALNKNYYLEVTAKDEEVFKKTSEKIIETYKDNKKVKDTTLVALYDINVLDGIQVVPMENGEFTISITIPESMQKFDTYKVFYIDNDGKIAETLDAKLENGKVVFTTTHLSTYGVLGYNNVIEENPKTYDGITTWIILGLISMSGIVGTSIYRKKQNI
;
A
#
# COMPACT_ATOMS: atom_id res chain seq x y z
N MET A 1 -39.43 -0.07 -42.00
CA MET A 1 -39.06 1.10 -41.18
C MET A 1 -37.60 1.42 -41.43
N LYS A 2 -37.31 2.50 -42.15
CA LYS A 2 -35.96 2.92 -42.54
C LYS A 2 -35.33 3.72 -41.39
N LYS A 3 -34.25 3.25 -40.79
CA LYS A 3 -33.43 4.01 -39.84
C LYS A 3 -32.56 5.00 -40.63
N ARG A 4 -32.82 6.29 -40.46
CA ARG A 4 -31.95 7.36 -40.95
C ARG A 4 -30.74 7.48 -40.01
N MET A 5 -29.56 7.20 -40.53
CA MET A 5 -28.29 7.54 -39.92
C MET A 5 -28.04 9.04 -40.09
N LEU A 6 -27.97 9.76 -38.97
CA LEU A 6 -27.59 11.18 -38.94
C LEU A 6 -26.06 11.24 -38.81
N PHE A 7 -25.35 11.58 -39.88
CA PHE A 7 -23.94 11.93 -39.85
C PHE A 7 -23.81 13.36 -39.35
N ILE A 8 -23.29 13.53 -38.13
CA ILE A 8 -22.84 14.84 -37.62
C ILE A 8 -21.40 15.03 -38.11
N ALA A 9 -21.24 15.89 -39.11
CA ALA A 9 -19.93 16.38 -39.52
C ALA A 9 -19.42 17.33 -38.46
N MET A 10 -18.46 16.89 -37.65
CA MET A 10 -17.69 17.74 -36.75
C MET A 10 -16.70 18.55 -37.59
N ALA A 11 -17.05 19.78 -37.91
CA ALA A 11 -16.11 20.75 -38.47
C ALA A 11 -15.05 21.06 -37.40
N ALA A 12 -13.84 20.54 -37.58
CA ALA A 12 -12.68 20.95 -36.79
C ALA A 12 -12.36 22.41 -37.14
N ILE A 13 -12.81 23.34 -36.30
CA ILE A 13 -12.31 24.71 -36.30
C ILE A 13 -10.88 24.63 -35.77
N MET A 14 -9.90 24.60 -36.67
CA MET A 14 -8.52 24.89 -36.32
C MET A 14 -8.46 26.35 -35.93
N LEU A 15 -8.54 26.61 -34.62
CA LEU A 15 -8.12 27.88 -34.06
C LEU A 15 -6.61 28.00 -34.34
N PHE A 16 -6.26 28.83 -35.32
CA PHE A 16 -4.89 29.33 -35.46
C PHE A 16 -4.57 30.15 -34.19
N VAL A 17 -4.05 29.50 -33.17
CA VAL A 17 -3.35 30.20 -32.10
C VAL A 17 -2.04 30.66 -32.73
N PRO A 18 -1.78 31.97 -32.86
CA PRO A 18 -0.49 32.42 -33.36
C PRO A 18 0.57 31.82 -32.45
N SER A 19 1.50 31.06 -33.01
CA SER A 19 2.64 30.56 -32.27
C SER A 19 3.45 31.78 -31.84
N VAL A 20 3.33 32.15 -30.58
CA VAL A 20 4.24 33.15 -29.99
C VAL A 20 5.61 32.55 -30.10
N MET A 21 6.45 33.12 -30.96
CA MET A 21 7.84 32.67 -31.12
C MET A 21 8.52 32.75 -29.75
N ALA A 22 9.22 31.68 -29.37
CA ALA A 22 9.98 31.67 -28.15
C ALA A 22 11.08 32.77 -28.20
N ALA A 23 11.20 33.56 -27.15
CA ALA A 23 12.29 34.54 -27.07
C ALA A 23 13.62 33.79 -26.86
N GLU A 24 14.59 34.08 -27.70
CA GLU A 24 15.93 33.49 -27.58
C GLU A 24 16.68 34.11 -26.40
N VAL A 25 17.18 33.26 -25.52
CA VAL A 25 17.95 33.62 -24.34
C VAL A 25 19.39 33.18 -24.53
N LYS A 26 20.28 34.12 -24.85
CA LYS A 26 21.66 33.87 -25.20
C LYS A 26 22.69 34.41 -24.19
N ASP A 27 22.26 35.30 -23.31
CA ASP A 27 23.07 35.97 -22.29
C ASP A 27 22.22 36.42 -21.11
N ILE A 28 22.82 37.01 -20.08
CA ILE A 28 22.15 37.46 -18.86
C ILE A 28 21.11 38.55 -19.15
N THR A 29 21.36 39.43 -20.10
CA THR A 29 20.45 40.51 -20.43
C THR A 29 19.15 39.98 -21.04
N SER A 30 19.27 39.16 -22.07
CA SER A 30 18.12 38.51 -22.72
C SER A 30 17.40 37.54 -21.78
N LEU A 31 18.09 36.89 -20.82
CA LEU A 31 17.49 36.11 -19.76
C LEU A 31 16.57 36.96 -18.90
N LYS A 32 17.09 38.06 -18.35
CA LYS A 32 16.33 38.97 -17.48
C LYS A 32 15.13 39.58 -18.21
N GLU A 33 15.33 40.01 -19.44
CA GLU A 33 14.23 40.56 -20.29
C GLU A 33 13.13 39.51 -20.49
N CYS A 34 13.47 38.27 -20.88
CA CYS A 34 12.49 37.25 -21.11
C CYS A 34 11.73 36.88 -19.83
N LEU A 35 12.43 36.63 -18.73
CA LEU A 35 11.83 36.27 -17.45
C LEU A 35 10.92 37.38 -16.89
N ASN A 36 11.29 38.65 -17.09
CA ASN A 36 10.49 39.81 -16.66
C ASN A 36 9.26 40.03 -17.57
N ASN A 37 9.39 39.80 -18.87
CA ASN A 37 8.29 39.96 -19.83
C ASN A 37 7.27 38.82 -19.78
N GLY A 38 7.70 37.61 -19.38
CA GLY A 38 6.88 36.42 -19.42
C GLY A 38 6.85 35.76 -20.81
N GLY A 39 6.12 34.65 -20.92
CA GLY A 39 6.01 33.90 -22.15
C GLY A 39 7.04 32.80 -22.29
N THR A 40 7.39 32.40 -23.50
CA THR A 40 8.34 31.29 -23.76
C THR A 40 9.76 31.80 -23.92
N CYS A 41 10.66 31.34 -23.07
CA CYS A 41 12.09 31.65 -23.04
C CYS A 41 12.89 30.41 -23.43
N LYS A 42 13.58 30.43 -24.59
CA LYS A 42 14.42 29.34 -25.05
C LYS A 42 15.89 29.66 -24.89
N VAL A 43 16.57 28.90 -24.05
CA VAL A 43 18.02 29.08 -23.81
C VAL A 43 18.81 28.56 -25.01
N THR A 44 19.60 29.41 -25.67
CA THR A 44 20.37 29.06 -26.87
C THR A 44 21.87 28.89 -26.59
N ASN A 45 22.36 29.47 -25.50
CA ASN A 45 23.76 29.36 -25.06
C ASN A 45 23.82 28.94 -23.58
N ASN A 46 24.99 28.43 -23.17
CA ASN A 46 25.25 28.32 -21.74
C ASN A 46 25.39 29.71 -21.11
N ILE A 47 24.72 29.95 -19.99
CA ILE A 47 24.68 31.24 -19.32
C ILE A 47 25.09 31.05 -17.87
N ASP A 48 25.95 31.91 -17.36
CA ASP A 48 26.34 31.98 -15.95
C ASP A 48 25.92 33.35 -15.38
N ALA A 49 24.83 33.33 -14.64
CA ALA A 49 24.26 34.48 -13.95
C ALA A 49 24.40 34.37 -12.40
N THR A 50 25.39 33.60 -11.92
CA THR A 50 25.61 33.39 -10.47
C THR A 50 26.07 34.65 -9.72
N THR A 51 26.56 35.68 -10.41
CA THR A 51 26.89 36.98 -9.84
C THR A 51 25.65 37.84 -9.59
N GLU A 52 24.53 37.47 -10.15
CA GLU A 52 23.26 38.19 -9.94
C GLU A 52 22.61 37.72 -8.63
N SER A 53 21.81 38.60 -8.05
CA SER A 53 20.86 38.22 -7.00
C SER A 53 19.75 37.33 -7.60
N ASP A 54 18.83 36.84 -6.76
CA ASP A 54 17.67 36.08 -7.23
C ASP A 54 16.95 36.83 -8.36
N ILE A 55 16.84 36.20 -9.55
CA ILE A 55 16.10 36.78 -10.67
C ILE A 55 14.63 36.53 -10.45
N THR A 56 13.86 37.59 -10.30
CA THR A 56 12.43 37.54 -9.94
C THR A 56 11.58 37.27 -11.19
N ILE A 57 10.65 36.35 -11.07
CA ILE A 57 9.65 35.98 -12.07
C ILE A 57 8.27 36.28 -11.47
N SER A 58 7.54 37.24 -12.05
CA SER A 58 6.21 37.66 -11.60
C SER A 58 5.14 37.57 -12.70
N LYS A 59 5.46 36.91 -13.80
CA LYS A 59 4.56 36.57 -14.90
C LYS A 59 4.78 35.13 -15.29
N ASP A 60 3.82 34.54 -15.99
CA ASP A 60 3.96 33.17 -16.50
C ASP A 60 5.14 33.03 -17.46
N VAL A 61 6.02 32.08 -17.17
CA VAL A 61 7.20 31.78 -17.97
C VAL A 61 7.20 30.28 -18.31
N ASN A 62 7.41 29.97 -19.57
CA ASN A 62 7.79 28.65 -20.03
C ASN A 62 9.29 28.68 -20.40
N LEU A 63 10.14 28.20 -19.49
CA LEU A 63 11.59 28.19 -19.66
C LEU A 63 12.04 26.87 -20.29
N ASP A 64 12.46 26.92 -21.55
CA ASP A 64 13.08 25.79 -22.25
C ASP A 64 14.60 25.86 -22.11
N LEU A 65 15.16 24.94 -21.36
CA LEU A 65 16.62 24.82 -21.17
C LEU A 65 17.34 24.34 -22.45
N ASN A 66 16.63 23.73 -23.39
CA ASN A 66 17.13 23.40 -24.74
C ASN A 66 18.53 22.74 -24.74
N GLY A 67 18.76 21.80 -23.83
CA GLY A 67 20.05 21.11 -23.70
C GLY A 67 21.20 21.95 -23.14
N LYS A 68 20.95 23.22 -22.73
CA LYS A 68 21.98 24.15 -22.26
C LYS A 68 22.06 24.21 -20.74
N THR A 69 23.16 24.76 -20.25
CA THR A 69 23.35 25.01 -18.82
C THR A 69 23.04 26.49 -18.52
N LEU A 70 22.05 26.70 -17.68
CA LEU A 70 21.74 27.97 -17.08
C LEU A 70 22.16 27.95 -15.60
N LYS A 71 23.14 28.74 -15.20
CA LYS A 71 23.45 28.95 -13.78
C LYS A 71 22.76 30.22 -13.32
N ALA A 72 21.79 30.09 -12.45
CA ALA A 72 21.01 31.22 -11.93
C ALA A 72 20.28 30.83 -10.65
N LEU A 73 19.92 31.85 -9.84
CA LEU A 73 18.96 31.73 -8.74
C LEU A 73 17.66 32.37 -9.19
N LEU A 74 16.56 31.62 -9.11
CA LEU A 74 15.25 32.09 -9.55
C LEU A 74 14.31 32.27 -8.37
N MET A 75 13.54 33.36 -8.38
CA MET A 75 12.47 33.64 -7.42
C MET A 75 11.16 33.79 -8.16
N VAL A 76 10.25 32.85 -8.01
CA VAL A 76 8.90 32.88 -8.60
C VAL A 76 7.94 33.45 -7.55
N THR A 77 7.24 34.51 -7.87
CA THR A 77 6.37 35.19 -6.92
C THR A 77 5.06 35.63 -7.57
N GLY A 78 3.99 35.66 -6.77
CA GLY A 78 2.66 36.08 -7.21
C GLY A 78 1.71 34.88 -7.37
N LYS A 79 0.51 35.00 -6.78
CA LYS A 79 -0.47 33.93 -6.58
C LYS A 79 -0.83 33.12 -7.85
N ASP A 80 -0.85 33.81 -8.99
CA ASP A 80 -1.24 33.20 -10.26
C ASP A 80 -0.04 32.97 -11.21
N THR A 81 1.17 33.32 -10.75
CA THR A 81 2.39 33.15 -11.56
C THR A 81 2.82 31.71 -11.64
N VAL A 82 3.09 31.24 -12.86
CA VAL A 82 3.56 29.89 -13.16
C VAL A 82 4.91 29.91 -13.86
N LEU A 83 5.91 29.27 -13.27
CA LEU A 83 7.14 28.91 -13.95
C LEU A 83 7.05 27.44 -14.40
N THR A 84 7.04 27.22 -15.71
CA THR A 84 7.17 25.89 -16.29
C THR A 84 8.59 25.70 -16.82
N ILE A 85 9.25 24.61 -16.42
CA ILE A 85 10.59 24.27 -16.89
C ILE A 85 10.52 23.02 -17.78
N ASN A 86 11.10 23.15 -18.97
CA ASN A 86 11.25 22.10 -19.95
C ASN A 86 12.70 22.04 -20.45
N SER A 87 13.06 20.97 -21.12
CA SER A 87 14.26 20.90 -21.96
C SER A 87 13.89 20.18 -23.25
N SER A 88 13.75 20.92 -24.32
CA SER A 88 13.43 20.38 -25.65
C SER A 88 14.55 19.50 -26.21
N GLU A 89 15.78 19.73 -25.77
CA GLU A 89 16.95 18.91 -26.06
C GLU A 89 17.48 18.28 -24.76
N ALA A 90 18.08 17.09 -24.87
CA ALA A 90 18.66 16.39 -23.73
C ALA A 90 19.83 17.18 -23.09
N GLY A 91 19.98 17.04 -21.76
CA GLY A 91 21.11 17.60 -21.01
C GLY A 91 20.90 19.04 -20.52
N GLY A 92 19.69 19.62 -20.68
CA GLY A 92 19.39 20.95 -20.14
C GLY A 92 19.44 20.99 -18.62
N LYS A 93 20.16 22.00 -18.06
CA LYS A 93 20.39 22.13 -16.61
C LYS A 93 20.15 23.53 -16.12
N LEU A 94 19.43 23.65 -15.02
CA LEU A 94 19.43 24.84 -14.16
C LEU A 94 20.30 24.53 -12.94
N ILE A 95 21.37 25.28 -12.74
CA ILE A 95 22.32 25.12 -11.64
C ILE A 95 22.22 26.32 -10.72
N GLY A 96 21.90 26.06 -9.45
CA GLY A 96 21.85 27.08 -8.40
C GLY A 96 23.23 27.42 -7.85
N ASN A 97 23.35 27.48 -6.52
CA ASN A 97 24.53 27.94 -5.80
C ASN A 97 25.14 26.82 -4.93
N THR A 98 26.37 26.99 -4.51
CA THR A 98 27.06 26.13 -3.53
C THR A 98 26.86 26.59 -2.08
N ASP A 99 26.36 27.80 -1.86
CA ASP A 99 26.06 28.34 -0.52
C ASP A 99 24.78 27.71 0.03
N SER A 100 24.84 27.16 1.24
CA SER A 100 23.73 26.48 1.90
C SER A 100 22.51 27.38 2.18
N ARG A 101 22.67 28.68 2.12
CA ARG A 101 21.58 29.67 2.32
C ARG A 101 20.69 29.84 1.10
N TYR A 102 21.11 29.38 -0.06
CA TYR A 102 20.40 29.59 -1.31
C TYR A 102 19.79 28.31 -1.85
N SER A 103 18.66 28.45 -2.51
CA SER A 103 17.98 27.42 -3.28
C SER A 103 18.11 27.75 -4.77
N ALA A 104 18.11 26.77 -5.64
CA ALA A 104 18.14 27.05 -7.07
C ALA A 104 16.88 27.79 -7.52
N ILE A 105 15.73 27.38 -6.98
CA ILE A 105 14.45 28.04 -7.21
C ILE A 105 13.75 28.26 -5.86
N LYS A 106 13.29 29.49 -5.64
CA LYS A 106 12.33 29.83 -4.59
C LYS A 106 10.97 30.05 -5.21
N VAL A 107 9.91 29.53 -4.59
CA VAL A 107 8.54 29.68 -5.04
C VAL A 107 7.74 30.26 -3.89
N ASP A 108 7.29 31.50 -4.04
CA ASP A 108 6.55 32.25 -3.01
C ASP A 108 5.14 32.55 -3.51
N SER A 109 4.14 31.91 -2.91
CA SER A 109 2.72 32.08 -3.29
C SER A 109 2.45 31.84 -4.79
N ALA A 110 3.33 31.13 -5.47
CA ALA A 110 3.35 30.93 -6.93
C ALA A 110 3.37 29.43 -7.25
N LYS A 111 3.52 29.09 -8.53
CA LYS A 111 3.54 27.71 -8.99
C LYS A 111 4.79 27.40 -9.82
N LEU A 112 5.42 26.28 -9.53
CA LEU A 112 6.45 25.64 -10.36
C LEU A 112 5.89 24.37 -10.99
N VAL A 113 6.17 24.18 -12.29
CA VAL A 113 5.95 22.92 -13.00
C VAL A 113 7.27 22.48 -13.65
N LEU A 114 7.78 21.32 -13.28
CA LEU A 114 8.95 20.71 -13.92
C LEU A 114 8.49 19.53 -14.78
N ASN A 115 8.65 19.63 -16.09
CA ASN A 115 8.31 18.56 -17.02
C ASN A 115 9.55 17.79 -17.49
N SER A 116 10.68 18.47 -17.69
CA SER A 116 11.95 17.86 -18.10
C SER A 116 13.14 18.77 -17.80
N GLY A 117 14.37 18.26 -17.94
CA GLY A 117 15.59 18.96 -17.57
C GLY A 117 16.02 18.63 -16.14
N THR A 118 17.15 19.18 -15.72
CA THR A 118 17.77 18.89 -14.42
C THR A 118 17.94 20.19 -13.62
N ILE A 119 17.44 20.22 -12.39
CA ILE A 119 17.71 21.29 -11.41
C ILE A 119 18.78 20.78 -10.43
N ILE A 120 19.87 21.51 -10.28
CA ILE A 120 21.00 21.14 -9.40
C ILE A 120 21.27 22.27 -8.41
N ASN A 121 21.35 21.94 -7.12
CA ASN A 121 21.79 22.89 -6.10
C ASN A 121 22.72 22.25 -5.07
N GLU A 122 23.98 22.56 -5.13
CA GLU A 122 25.01 21.96 -4.24
C GLU A 122 25.03 22.58 -2.83
N GLY A 123 24.34 23.70 -2.62
CA GLY A 123 24.28 24.39 -1.34
C GLY A 123 23.08 23.97 -0.48
N GLY A 124 21.92 24.48 -0.80
CA GLY A 124 20.67 24.31 -0.03
C GLY A 124 19.65 23.40 -0.70
N TYR A 125 18.41 23.89 -0.79
CA TYR A 125 17.32 23.17 -1.46
C TYR A 125 17.44 23.26 -2.99
N GLY A 126 16.95 22.24 -3.67
CA GLY A 126 16.70 22.36 -5.11
C GLY A 126 15.58 23.35 -5.38
N VAL A 127 14.42 23.09 -4.81
CA VAL A 127 13.24 23.97 -4.85
C VAL A 127 12.76 24.25 -3.41
N TYR A 128 12.66 25.53 -3.06
CA TYR A 128 12.18 26.00 -1.78
C TYR A 128 10.83 26.70 -1.94
N CYS A 129 9.79 26.16 -1.32
CA CYS A 129 8.42 26.62 -1.41
C CYS A 129 7.97 27.34 -0.12
N MET A 130 7.22 28.42 -0.25
CA MET A 130 6.69 29.19 0.86
C MET A 130 5.33 29.82 0.54
N ASN A 131 4.58 30.16 1.59
CA ASN A 131 3.36 30.97 1.54
C ASN A 131 2.27 30.42 0.59
N GLY A 132 1.98 29.11 0.70
CA GLY A 132 0.95 28.48 -0.13
C GLY A 132 1.40 28.15 -1.56
N ALA A 133 2.71 28.04 -1.78
CA ALA A 133 3.27 27.70 -3.10
C ALA A 133 2.87 26.30 -3.55
N THR A 134 2.88 26.11 -4.86
CA THR A 134 2.62 24.83 -5.54
C THR A 134 3.86 24.38 -6.32
N ALA A 135 4.24 23.10 -6.20
CA ALA A 135 5.27 22.48 -7.02
C ALA A 135 4.73 21.17 -7.63
N ILE A 136 4.74 21.09 -8.96
CA ILE A 136 4.33 19.91 -9.72
C ILE A 136 5.54 19.39 -10.48
N ILE A 137 5.90 18.14 -10.22
CA ILE A 137 7.02 17.45 -10.88
C ILE A 137 6.42 16.33 -11.74
N ASN A 138 6.37 16.56 -13.05
CA ASN A 138 5.89 15.60 -14.02
C ASN A 138 7.02 14.73 -14.59
N GLY A 139 8.27 15.23 -14.48
CA GLY A 139 9.46 14.55 -15.00
C GLY A 139 10.73 15.35 -14.68
N GLY A 140 11.85 15.02 -15.35
CA GLY A 140 13.14 15.64 -15.10
C GLY A 140 13.78 15.20 -13.78
N GLU A 141 14.79 15.95 -13.35
CA GLU A 141 15.55 15.64 -12.14
C GLU A 141 15.71 16.86 -11.25
N ILE A 142 15.68 16.65 -9.94
CA ILE A 142 16.09 17.65 -8.94
C ILE A 142 17.15 17.00 -8.07
N THR A 143 18.39 17.52 -8.13
CA THR A 143 19.48 17.08 -7.25
C THR A 143 19.90 18.23 -6.36
N SER A 144 19.92 17.99 -5.05
CA SER A 144 20.31 19.01 -4.08
C SER A 144 21.17 18.44 -2.96
N ARG A 145 21.78 19.35 -2.19
CA ARG A 145 22.48 18.94 -0.99
C ARG A 145 21.51 18.74 0.18
N ALA A 146 20.67 19.70 0.48
CA ALA A 146 19.78 19.66 1.66
C ALA A 146 18.48 18.87 1.38
N SER A 147 17.57 19.43 0.62
CA SER A 147 16.35 18.73 0.19
C SER A 147 16.04 19.08 -1.26
N ALA A 148 15.58 18.09 -2.01
CA ALA A 148 15.24 18.36 -3.41
C ALA A 148 14.04 19.29 -3.51
N LEU A 149 13.02 19.03 -2.72
CA LEU A 149 11.80 19.85 -2.63
C LEU A 149 11.43 20.04 -1.16
N GLY A 150 11.08 21.26 -0.78
CA GLY A 150 10.62 21.51 0.58
C GLY A 150 10.42 22.97 0.89
N GLY A 151 10.25 23.25 2.17
CA GLY A 151 10.09 24.59 2.71
C GLY A 151 10.19 24.58 4.22
N ASN A 152 10.31 25.76 4.80
CA ASN A 152 10.38 25.91 6.25
C ASN A 152 9.94 27.33 6.63
N ASN A 153 9.35 27.48 7.84
CA ASN A 153 8.94 28.77 8.41
C ASN A 153 8.03 29.57 7.45
N THR A 154 6.95 28.94 6.99
CA THR A 154 6.05 29.50 5.99
C THR A 154 4.61 29.47 6.48
N THR A 155 3.78 30.33 5.90
CA THR A 155 2.33 30.34 6.13
C THR A 155 1.58 29.63 5.00
N GLY A 156 0.36 29.19 5.27
CA GLY A 156 -0.49 28.51 4.31
C GLY A 156 -0.08 27.06 4.05
N THR A 157 -0.88 26.37 3.27
CA THR A 157 -0.65 24.97 2.86
C THR A 157 0.17 24.94 1.58
N MET A 158 1.31 24.23 1.61
CA MET A 158 2.08 23.93 0.40
C MET A 158 1.42 22.80 -0.37
N TYR A 159 1.44 22.84 -1.69
CA TYR A 159 0.87 21.82 -2.57
C TYR A 159 1.98 21.18 -3.42
N PHE A 160 2.27 19.92 -3.15
CA PHE A 160 3.29 19.16 -3.89
C PHE A 160 2.65 17.99 -4.62
N GLU A 161 2.94 17.87 -5.91
CA GLU A 161 2.47 16.78 -6.75
C GLU A 161 3.66 16.19 -7.52
N ILE A 162 3.94 14.91 -7.30
CA ILE A 162 5.02 14.17 -7.95
C ILE A 162 4.36 13.12 -8.83
N ASN A 163 4.41 13.36 -10.13
CA ASN A 163 3.83 12.51 -11.16
C ASN A 163 4.90 11.74 -11.95
N GLY A 164 6.17 12.00 -11.68
CA GLY A 164 7.31 11.38 -12.34
C GLY A 164 8.63 12.06 -11.96
N GLY A 165 9.69 11.74 -12.70
CA GLY A 165 11.02 12.32 -12.48
C GLY A 165 11.78 11.71 -11.30
N THR A 166 12.94 12.31 -11.00
CA THR A 166 13.84 11.84 -9.95
C THR A 166 14.22 12.99 -9.02
N LEU A 167 13.96 12.84 -7.73
CA LEU A 167 14.35 13.76 -6.68
C LEU A 167 15.45 13.12 -5.83
N THR A 168 16.65 13.69 -5.86
CA THR A 168 17.81 13.14 -5.15
C THR A 168 18.41 14.17 -4.19
N THR A 169 18.75 13.74 -2.99
CA THR A 169 19.44 14.55 -2.02
C THR A 169 20.76 13.90 -1.58
N LYS A 170 21.79 14.72 -1.36
CA LYS A 170 23.10 14.26 -0.87
C LYS A 170 23.16 14.16 0.65
N ALA A 171 22.38 14.97 1.33
CA ALA A 171 22.49 15.13 2.77
C ALA A 171 21.18 15.62 3.43
N GLY A 172 20.02 15.15 2.99
CA GLY A 172 18.74 15.53 3.54
C GLY A 172 17.62 14.61 3.07
N MET A 173 16.39 15.04 3.22
CA MET A 173 15.23 14.32 2.74
C MET A 173 14.89 14.80 1.32
N SER A 174 14.48 13.89 0.42
CA SER A 174 14.02 14.30 -0.93
C SER A 174 12.90 15.31 -0.83
N ILE A 175 11.96 15.05 0.06
CA ILE A 175 10.89 16.01 0.41
C ILE A 175 10.95 16.29 1.91
N TYR A 176 11.11 17.55 2.28
CA TYR A 176 11.06 18.01 3.65
C TYR A 176 10.06 19.14 3.81
N MET A 177 9.01 18.90 4.62
CA MET A 177 7.98 19.90 4.88
C MET A 177 7.53 19.86 6.34
N PRO A 178 8.03 20.75 7.19
CA PRO A 178 7.64 20.83 8.60
C PRO A 178 6.30 21.55 8.82
N ASN A 179 5.82 22.31 7.83
CA ASN A 179 4.56 23.03 7.87
C ASN A 179 3.44 22.25 7.17
N GLN A 180 2.26 22.85 7.10
CA GLN A 180 1.09 22.27 6.44
C GLN A 180 1.38 21.94 4.97
N VAL A 181 1.15 20.69 4.57
CA VAL A 181 1.37 20.23 3.20
C VAL A 181 0.21 19.39 2.68
N SER A 182 -0.10 19.55 1.41
CA SER A 182 -0.84 18.59 0.60
C SER A 182 0.15 17.96 -0.36
N LEU A 183 0.59 16.74 -0.07
CA LEU A 183 1.56 16.00 -0.89
C LEU A 183 0.87 14.82 -1.57
N LYS A 184 1.04 14.71 -2.88
CA LYS A 184 0.59 13.59 -3.68
C LYS A 184 1.76 13.02 -4.49
N VAL A 185 2.00 11.72 -4.37
CA VAL A 185 2.99 10.98 -5.16
C VAL A 185 2.27 9.90 -5.93
N THR A 186 2.29 10.00 -7.26
CA THR A 186 1.66 9.01 -8.15
C THR A 186 2.68 8.17 -8.89
N ASP A 187 3.89 8.73 -9.13
CA ASP A 187 5.01 8.06 -9.76
C ASP A 187 6.32 8.81 -9.45
N GLY A 188 7.45 8.38 -10.03
CA GLY A 188 8.77 8.96 -9.86
C GLY A 188 9.64 8.23 -8.84
N THR A 189 10.88 8.73 -8.70
CA THR A 189 11.87 8.18 -7.77
C THR A 189 12.35 9.24 -6.80
N LEU A 190 12.21 8.99 -5.51
CA LEU A 190 12.65 9.86 -4.43
C LEU A 190 13.82 9.22 -3.68
N ASN A 191 15.02 9.72 -3.90
CA ASN A 191 16.25 9.24 -3.25
C ASN A 191 16.61 10.16 -2.07
N GLY A 192 16.17 9.78 -0.88
CA GLY A 192 16.36 10.53 0.36
C GLY A 192 15.15 10.48 1.31
N GLY A 193 14.06 9.82 0.89
CA GLY A 193 12.86 9.69 1.70
C GLY A 193 12.01 10.98 1.79
N ILE A 194 10.97 10.92 2.59
CA ILE A 194 10.01 12.00 2.85
C ILE A 194 9.93 12.28 4.35
N SER A 195 10.01 13.53 4.76
CA SER A 195 9.77 13.95 6.14
C SER A 195 8.70 15.04 6.20
N VAL A 196 7.59 14.73 6.85
CA VAL A 196 6.42 15.59 6.97
C VAL A 196 5.92 15.63 8.41
N ARG A 197 5.21 16.72 8.79
CA ARG A 197 4.72 16.90 10.17
C ARG A 197 3.23 17.14 10.26
N MET A 198 2.60 17.71 9.24
CA MET A 198 1.16 17.95 9.22
C MET A 198 0.63 18.06 7.79
N GLY A 199 -0.65 17.86 7.65
CA GLY A 199 -1.35 17.95 6.36
C GLY A 199 -1.84 16.62 5.83
N THR A 200 -2.01 16.54 4.52
CA THR A 200 -2.51 15.35 3.83
C THR A 200 -1.46 14.83 2.86
N ILE A 201 -1.09 13.60 3.04
CA ILE A 201 -0.07 12.92 2.23
C ILE A 201 -0.72 11.70 1.58
N THR A 202 -0.63 11.60 0.26
CA THR A 202 -1.15 10.47 -0.52
C THR A 202 -0.05 9.89 -1.39
N ILE A 203 0.24 8.62 -1.21
CA ILE A 203 1.21 7.86 -2.02
C ILE A 203 0.44 6.76 -2.75
N SER A 204 0.34 6.85 -4.06
CA SER A 204 -0.33 5.84 -4.88
C SER A 204 0.60 5.10 -5.84
N GLY A 205 1.85 5.56 -5.97
CA GLY A 205 2.85 4.95 -6.85
C GLY A 205 4.24 5.49 -6.58
N GLY A 206 5.15 5.22 -7.51
CA GLY A 206 6.55 5.64 -7.44
C GLY A 206 7.43 4.78 -6.54
N THR A 207 8.70 5.16 -6.46
CA THR A 207 9.71 4.52 -5.62
C THR A 207 10.30 5.53 -4.64
N ILE A 208 10.24 5.23 -3.36
CA ILE A 208 10.80 6.05 -2.29
C ILE A 208 11.93 5.24 -1.66
N ASN A 209 13.16 5.71 -1.84
CA ASN A 209 14.34 5.14 -1.20
C ASN A 209 14.71 6.03 0.00
N ALA A 210 14.93 5.41 1.14
CA ALA A 210 15.39 6.12 2.32
C ALA A 210 16.74 6.81 2.05
N PHE A 211 17.03 7.82 2.88
CA PHE A 211 18.31 8.49 2.81
C PHE A 211 19.47 7.50 3.04
N ASN A 212 20.34 7.41 2.06
CA ASN A 212 21.58 6.63 2.10
C ASN A 212 22.77 7.50 1.64
N GLY A 213 22.81 8.73 2.12
CA GLY A 213 23.78 9.72 1.69
C GLY A 213 25.19 9.42 2.19
N THR A 214 26.17 9.87 1.41
CA THR A 214 27.59 9.73 1.68
C THR A 214 28.12 10.73 2.71
N GLU A 215 27.41 11.82 2.97
CA GLU A 215 27.78 12.77 4.00
C GLU A 215 27.46 12.18 5.38
N LYS A 216 28.49 12.08 6.23
CA LYS A 216 28.33 11.66 7.61
C LYS A 216 27.38 12.60 8.34
N TYR A 217 26.20 12.10 8.59
CA TYR A 217 25.36 12.69 9.62
C TYR A 217 25.74 12.10 10.95
N PRO A 218 25.70 12.85 12.04
CA PRO A 218 25.97 12.30 13.36
C PRO A 218 24.85 11.31 13.73
N ILE A 219 24.97 10.10 13.13
CA ILE A 219 24.18 8.92 13.50
C ILE A 219 24.38 8.60 15.00
N ASP A 220 25.48 9.11 15.55
CA ASP A 220 25.93 8.84 16.91
C ASP A 220 25.18 9.64 17.99
N LYS A 221 24.36 10.61 17.61
CA LYS A 221 23.55 11.42 18.54
C LYS A 221 22.08 11.45 18.08
N PRO A 222 21.30 10.42 18.44
CA PRO A 222 19.87 10.36 18.10
C PRO A 222 19.11 11.60 18.53
N GLU A 223 19.44 12.18 19.68
CA GLU A 223 18.84 13.39 20.23
C GLU A 223 18.98 14.61 19.33
N ASP A 224 20.10 14.75 18.61
CA ASP A 224 20.30 15.88 17.70
C ASP A 224 19.50 15.78 16.40
N ARG A 225 19.06 14.57 16.04
CA ARG A 225 18.30 14.31 14.81
C ARG A 225 16.82 14.68 14.91
N TYR A 226 16.24 14.47 16.08
CA TYR A 226 14.80 14.58 16.27
C TYR A 226 14.34 15.96 16.69
N PHE A 227 15.26 16.83 17.07
CA PHE A 227 14.97 18.09 17.76
C PHE A 227 15.47 19.34 17.02
N SER A 228 16.07 19.22 15.87
CA SER A 228 16.47 20.36 15.08
C SER A 228 15.29 20.97 14.34
N SER A 229 15.16 22.28 14.36
CA SER A 229 14.18 23.03 13.55
C SER A 229 14.51 23.07 12.07
N GLY A 230 15.68 22.61 11.69
CA GLY A 230 16.09 22.44 10.31
C GLY A 230 16.38 20.98 10.02
N ASN A 231 16.42 20.60 8.80
CA ASN A 231 16.88 19.36 8.20
C ASN A 231 16.93 18.14 9.14
N LEU A 232 15.79 17.57 9.41
CA LEU A 232 15.71 16.28 10.05
C LEU A 232 16.06 15.19 9.03
N TRP A 233 17.18 14.57 9.24
CA TRP A 233 17.78 13.55 8.39
C TRP A 233 17.49 12.22 9.03
N LEU A 234 16.32 11.72 8.71
CA LEU A 234 15.87 10.46 9.26
C LEU A 234 16.21 9.35 8.28
N PRO A 235 16.61 8.18 8.77
CA PRO A 235 16.99 7.07 7.92
C PRO A 235 15.79 6.35 7.30
N ASP A 236 14.59 6.90 7.41
CA ASP A 236 13.36 6.26 7.01
C ASP A 236 12.98 6.56 5.55
N GLY A 237 12.14 5.71 4.99
CA GLY A 237 11.51 5.99 3.70
C GLY A 237 10.51 7.13 3.81
N ILE A 238 9.57 7.02 4.73
CA ILE A 238 8.64 8.09 5.10
C ILE A 238 8.69 8.29 6.60
N SER A 239 9.04 9.50 7.02
CA SER A 239 9.05 9.92 8.42
C SER A 239 7.89 10.87 8.68
N VAL A 240 6.97 10.43 9.53
CA VAL A 240 5.87 11.24 10.04
C VAL A 240 6.21 11.63 11.47
N LEU A 241 6.44 12.94 11.72
CA LEU A 241 6.75 13.40 13.05
C LEU A 241 5.52 14.10 13.66
N GLY A 242 5.15 13.68 14.86
CA GLY A 242 4.12 14.32 15.64
C GLY A 242 4.52 15.71 16.12
N GLY A 243 3.52 16.55 16.32
CA GLY A 243 3.68 17.90 16.87
C GLY A 243 4.26 18.91 15.92
N THR A 244 3.95 20.17 16.18
CA THR A 244 4.43 21.29 15.37
C THR A 244 5.59 22.01 16.07
N TYR A 245 6.34 22.79 15.30
CA TYR A 245 7.38 23.66 15.85
C TYR A 245 6.83 24.84 16.59
N THR A 246 5.66 25.32 16.23
CA THR A 246 5.12 26.56 16.74
C THR A 246 4.24 26.28 17.94
N SER A 247 4.41 27.07 18.98
CA SER A 247 3.48 27.15 20.12
C SER A 247 2.05 27.52 19.71
N ASP A 248 1.88 27.96 18.47
CA ASP A 248 0.64 28.46 17.86
C ASP A 248 -0.05 27.36 17.01
N ALA A 249 0.26 26.09 17.25
CA ALA A 249 -0.51 25.02 16.66
C ALA A 249 -1.92 25.10 17.21
N GLU A 250 -2.79 25.70 16.44
CA GLU A 250 -4.22 25.70 16.68
C GLU A 250 -4.69 24.25 16.91
N GLU A 251 -5.65 24.11 17.81
CA GLU A 251 -6.40 22.87 18.01
C GLU A 251 -6.92 22.43 16.64
N GLY A 252 -6.26 21.48 15.99
CA GLY A 252 -6.64 21.05 14.64
C GLY A 252 -5.51 20.70 13.69
N ASN A 253 -4.24 20.79 14.11
CA ASN A 253 -3.15 20.25 13.31
C ASN A 253 -3.31 18.75 13.17
N LYS A 254 -3.68 18.32 11.95
CA LYS A 254 -3.94 16.93 11.61
C LYS A 254 -2.91 16.46 10.59
N LEU A 255 -2.53 15.20 10.70
CA LEU A 255 -1.77 14.52 9.67
C LEU A 255 -2.56 13.32 9.20
N ASN A 256 -2.78 13.25 7.89
CA ASN A 256 -3.38 12.08 7.24
C ASN A 256 -2.39 11.55 6.22
N LEU A 257 -1.88 10.35 6.45
CA LEU A 257 -1.05 9.61 5.49
C LEU A 257 -1.86 8.46 4.90
N THR A 258 -2.03 8.47 3.58
CA THR A 258 -2.69 7.39 2.84
C THR A 258 -1.72 6.80 1.83
N ILE A 259 -1.47 5.49 1.90
CA ILE A 259 -0.63 4.75 0.95
C ILE A 259 -1.48 3.68 0.30
N THR A 260 -1.66 3.79 -1.02
CA THR A 260 -2.44 2.83 -1.82
C THR A 260 -1.56 2.03 -2.78
N GLY A 261 -0.29 2.42 -2.94
CA GLY A 261 0.65 1.78 -3.85
C GLY A 261 2.07 2.32 -3.69
N GLY A 262 2.93 1.98 -4.63
CA GLY A 262 4.34 2.37 -4.65
C GLY A 262 5.25 1.39 -3.92
N THR A 263 6.55 1.66 -3.99
CA THR A 263 7.59 0.87 -3.34
C THR A 263 8.42 1.77 -2.41
N ILE A 264 8.56 1.38 -1.16
CA ILE A 264 9.32 2.13 -0.17
C ILE A 264 10.43 1.23 0.36
N ASN A 265 11.67 1.63 0.07
CA ASN A 265 12.87 0.84 0.37
C ASN A 265 13.76 1.56 1.38
N VAL A 266 14.25 0.81 2.35
CA VAL A 266 15.24 1.26 3.33
C VAL A 266 16.41 0.30 3.33
N ASP A 267 17.51 0.70 2.69
CA ASP A 267 18.73 -0.10 2.60
C ASP A 267 19.67 0.11 3.80
N ASN A 268 19.45 1.16 4.57
CA ASN A 268 20.20 1.39 5.80
C ASN A 268 19.65 0.54 6.96
N LYS A 269 20.50 0.30 7.96
CA LYS A 269 20.16 -0.56 9.12
C LYS A 269 19.39 0.15 10.24
N LEU A 270 19.00 1.40 10.06
CA LEU A 270 18.50 2.25 11.14
C LEU A 270 17.06 2.71 10.94
N GLY A 271 16.54 2.60 9.73
CA GLY A 271 15.24 3.17 9.35
C GLY A 271 14.15 2.14 9.17
N SER A 272 12.92 2.64 9.17
CA SER A 272 11.68 1.96 8.79
C SER A 272 11.23 2.43 7.41
N ALA A 273 10.51 1.60 6.65
CA ALA A 273 9.93 2.10 5.41
C ALA A 273 8.91 3.22 5.70
N VAL A 274 8.09 3.05 6.74
CA VAL A 274 7.24 4.11 7.28
C VAL A 274 7.44 4.17 8.79
N ALA A 275 7.91 5.31 9.29
CA ALA A 275 8.07 5.58 10.72
C ALA A 275 7.13 6.71 11.16
N VAL A 276 6.30 6.44 12.15
CA VAL A 276 5.46 7.43 12.83
C VAL A 276 6.06 7.73 14.19
N TYR A 277 6.50 8.96 14.39
CA TYR A 277 7.13 9.39 15.63
C TYR A 277 6.10 10.01 16.58
N ASP A 278 5.73 9.25 17.62
CA ASP A 278 4.71 9.67 18.59
C ASP A 278 5.29 10.53 19.71
N PHE A 279 5.88 11.65 19.32
CA PHE A 279 6.35 12.70 20.24
C PHE A 279 6.41 14.06 19.54
N GLY A 280 6.49 15.15 20.28
CA GLY A 280 6.56 16.49 19.70
C GLY A 280 6.41 17.58 20.75
N LYS A 281 6.12 18.80 20.32
CA LYS A 281 5.81 19.95 21.19
C LYS A 281 4.32 20.07 21.49
N VAL A 282 3.48 19.68 20.56
CA VAL A 282 2.03 19.83 20.63
C VAL A 282 1.36 18.53 20.22
N LYS A 283 0.29 18.17 20.89
CA LYS A 283 -0.53 17.01 20.56
C LYS A 283 -1.12 17.14 19.15
N GLN A 284 -1.09 16.03 18.42
CA GLN A 284 -1.56 15.96 17.04
C GLN A 284 -2.40 14.71 16.80
N ASP A 285 -3.41 14.81 15.94
CA ASP A 285 -4.17 13.66 15.41
C ASP A 285 -3.47 13.16 14.13
N MET A 286 -2.95 11.95 14.18
CA MET A 286 -2.24 11.31 13.09
C MET A 286 -2.99 10.07 12.63
N LYS A 287 -3.51 10.10 11.39
CA LYS A 287 -4.22 8.99 10.77
C LYS A 287 -3.39 8.40 9.65
N ILE A 288 -3.07 7.11 9.78
CA ILE A 288 -2.26 6.36 8.83
C ILE A 288 -3.13 5.27 8.23
N SER A 289 -3.29 5.28 6.91
CA SER A 289 -4.03 4.27 6.16
C SER A 289 -3.13 3.67 5.08
N ILE A 290 -2.95 2.35 5.11
CA ILE A 290 -2.17 1.61 4.12
C ILE A 290 -3.08 0.54 3.51
N THR A 291 -3.37 0.66 2.21
CA THR A 291 -4.23 -0.28 1.48
C THR A 291 -3.48 -1.04 0.38
N GLY A 292 -2.21 -0.69 0.14
CA GLY A 292 -1.36 -1.32 -0.86
C GLY A 292 0.07 -0.82 -0.77
N GLY A 293 0.93 -1.29 -1.67
CA GLY A 293 2.35 -0.93 -1.74
C GLY A 293 3.28 -2.04 -1.24
N LYS A 294 4.58 -1.82 -1.46
CA LYS A 294 5.65 -2.72 -1.01
C LYS A 294 6.60 -1.97 -0.09
N PHE A 295 6.88 -2.55 1.07
CA PHE A 295 7.63 -1.92 2.15
C PHE A 295 8.79 -2.82 2.58
N THR A 296 10.03 -2.32 2.49
CA THR A 296 11.21 -3.08 2.89
C THR A 296 12.14 -2.26 3.77
N THR A 297 12.73 -2.91 4.76
CA THR A 297 13.83 -2.37 5.56
C THR A 297 14.94 -3.39 5.69
N ALA A 298 16.19 -2.94 5.66
CA ALA A 298 17.36 -3.73 5.99
C ALA A 298 17.68 -3.69 7.50
N SER A 299 16.88 -3.00 8.30
CA SER A 299 17.05 -2.93 9.75
C SER A 299 16.73 -4.26 10.41
N THR A 300 17.51 -4.59 11.44
CA THR A 300 17.23 -5.73 12.34
C THR A 300 16.59 -5.30 13.66
N THR A 301 16.47 -3.99 13.88
CA THR A 301 15.90 -3.38 15.10
C THR A 301 14.67 -2.54 14.84
N ARG A 302 14.33 -2.31 13.56
CA ARG A 302 13.14 -1.59 13.10
C ARG A 302 12.31 -2.48 12.20
N ASN A 303 11.02 -2.23 12.16
CA ASN A 303 10.12 -2.88 11.22
C ASN A 303 9.90 -2.02 9.98
N ALA A 304 9.30 -2.62 8.95
CA ALA A 304 8.93 -1.86 7.76
C ALA A 304 7.88 -0.77 8.05
N TYR A 305 7.02 -1.01 9.05
CA TYR A 305 6.14 0.00 9.64
C TYR A 305 6.33 0.05 11.15
N ASP A 306 6.60 1.25 11.68
CA ASP A 306 6.76 1.48 13.12
C ASP A 306 6.00 2.72 13.60
N VAL A 307 5.48 2.63 14.84
CA VAL A 307 5.07 3.78 15.64
C VAL A 307 6.05 3.86 16.82
N LEU A 308 6.77 4.95 16.92
CA LEU A 308 7.98 5.10 17.74
C LEU A 308 7.83 6.22 18.77
N THR A 309 8.11 5.89 20.01
CA THR A 309 8.23 6.86 21.10
C THR A 309 9.68 7.32 21.29
N LEU A 310 9.90 8.34 22.12
CA LEU A 310 11.26 8.78 22.50
C LEU A 310 12.09 7.62 23.08
N LYS A 311 11.47 6.73 23.85
CA LYS A 311 12.12 5.57 24.43
C LYS A 311 12.61 4.59 23.36
N ASP A 312 11.78 4.36 22.33
CA ASP A 312 12.11 3.40 21.26
C ASP A 312 13.31 3.87 20.42
N ILE A 313 13.56 5.16 20.39
CA ILE A 313 14.71 5.77 19.71
C ILE A 313 15.88 6.09 20.65
N GLY A 314 15.82 5.67 21.91
CA GLY A 314 16.89 5.82 22.89
C GLY A 314 17.08 7.24 23.45
N VAL A 315 16.09 8.12 23.33
CA VAL A 315 16.15 9.49 23.85
C VAL A 315 15.54 9.54 25.24
N SER A 316 16.39 9.72 26.26
CA SER A 316 15.96 9.86 27.66
C SER A 316 15.73 11.31 28.10
N ASN A 317 16.46 12.26 27.51
CA ASN A 317 16.38 13.68 27.85
C ASN A 317 16.12 14.51 26.58
N PRO A 318 14.85 14.68 26.18
CA PRO A 318 14.52 15.50 25.01
C PRO A 318 14.88 16.97 25.23
N LYS A 319 15.25 17.66 24.16
CA LYS A 319 15.48 19.11 24.20
C LYS A 319 14.19 19.84 24.66
N GLU A 320 14.36 21.01 25.28
CA GLU A 320 13.27 21.82 25.79
C GLU A 320 12.12 21.98 24.77
N GLY A 321 10.91 21.71 25.21
CA GLY A 321 9.71 21.75 24.40
C GLY A 321 9.40 20.50 23.60
N TYR A 322 10.27 19.49 23.56
CA TYR A 322 9.97 18.19 23.00
C TYR A 322 9.77 17.16 24.10
N GLY A 323 8.70 16.43 24.05
CA GLY A 323 8.37 15.44 25.06
C GLY A 323 7.33 14.47 24.60
N VAL A 324 6.83 13.66 25.53
CA VAL A 324 5.68 12.80 25.28
C VAL A 324 4.43 13.69 25.28
N VAL A 325 3.83 13.86 24.13
CA VAL A 325 2.59 14.66 23.97
C VAL A 325 1.35 13.80 23.82
N ASN A 326 1.49 12.46 23.88
CA ASN A 326 0.40 11.49 23.68
C ASN A 326 -0.44 11.84 22.46
N ASN A 327 0.19 11.86 21.30
CA ASN A 327 -0.52 12.04 20.04
C ASN A 327 -1.60 10.95 19.88
N LEU A 328 -2.66 11.28 19.17
CA LEU A 328 -3.64 10.28 18.77
C LEU A 328 -3.18 9.66 17.45
N VAL A 329 -2.45 8.56 17.54
CA VAL A 329 -2.02 7.79 16.36
C VAL A 329 -3.03 6.69 16.07
N THR A 330 -3.71 6.78 14.94
CA THR A 330 -4.60 5.74 14.44
C THR A 330 -3.99 5.12 13.18
N THR A 331 -3.74 3.82 13.23
CA THR A 331 -3.21 3.07 12.09
C THR A 331 -4.23 2.06 11.61
N SER A 332 -4.42 1.99 10.29
CA SER A 332 -5.26 1.00 9.62
C SER A 332 -4.53 0.46 8.41
N ILE A 333 -4.03 -0.78 8.50
CA ILE A 333 -3.41 -1.49 7.40
C ILE A 333 -4.39 -2.55 6.89
N THR A 334 -4.84 -2.41 5.64
CA THR A 334 -5.79 -3.32 4.98
C THR A 334 -5.22 -3.94 3.71
N GLY A 335 -3.95 -3.69 3.40
CA GLY A 335 -3.26 -4.27 2.26
C GLY A 335 -1.77 -3.94 2.27
N GLY A 336 -1.06 -4.37 1.25
CA GLY A 336 0.37 -4.17 1.11
C GLY A 336 1.21 -5.38 1.49
N SER A 337 2.49 -5.30 1.15
CA SER A 337 3.48 -6.35 1.32
C SER A 337 4.70 -5.80 2.08
N PHE A 338 5.08 -6.46 3.16
CA PHE A 338 6.11 -6.01 4.09
C PHE A 338 7.17 -7.10 4.26
N ASN A 339 8.40 -6.73 4.52
CA ASN A 339 9.44 -7.71 4.87
C ASN A 339 9.60 -7.94 6.38
N THR A 340 8.75 -7.35 7.19
CA THR A 340 8.64 -7.56 8.64
C THR A 340 7.18 -7.71 9.05
N ASP A 341 6.93 -8.26 10.22
CA ASP A 341 5.59 -8.47 10.74
C ASP A 341 4.90 -7.15 11.09
N VAL A 342 3.70 -6.96 10.55
CA VAL A 342 2.84 -5.79 10.80
C VAL A 342 1.48 -6.16 11.43
N SER A 343 1.32 -7.39 11.90
CA SER A 343 0.06 -7.92 12.46
C SER A 343 -0.56 -7.01 13.53
N LYS A 344 0.28 -6.36 14.33
CA LYS A 344 -0.14 -5.40 15.37
C LYS A 344 -0.95 -4.22 14.83
N PHE A 345 -0.75 -3.85 13.56
CA PHE A 345 -1.29 -2.63 12.96
C PHE A 345 -2.38 -2.89 11.91
N VAL A 346 -2.68 -4.17 11.62
CA VAL A 346 -3.75 -4.48 10.67
C VAL A 346 -5.11 -4.11 11.24
N ALA A 347 -6.01 -3.67 10.37
CA ALA A 347 -7.38 -3.34 10.72
C ALA A 347 -8.16 -4.60 11.14
N ASP A 348 -9.30 -4.40 11.77
CA ASP A 348 -10.24 -5.50 12.01
C ASP A 348 -10.65 -6.13 10.67
N LYS A 349 -10.93 -7.42 10.67
CA LYS A 349 -11.26 -8.23 9.49
C LYS A 349 -10.09 -8.46 8.51
N TYR A 350 -8.84 -8.11 8.90
CA TYR A 350 -7.63 -8.38 8.11
C TYR A 350 -6.63 -9.19 8.93
N THR A 351 -5.80 -9.93 8.22
CA THR A 351 -4.72 -10.75 8.79
C THR A 351 -3.46 -10.64 7.96
N VAL A 352 -2.38 -11.24 8.42
CA VAL A 352 -1.09 -11.25 7.73
C VAL A 352 -0.74 -12.67 7.30
N ASN A 353 -0.63 -12.88 6.01
CA ASN A 353 -0.10 -14.12 5.45
C ASN A 353 1.40 -13.99 5.27
N LYS A 354 2.16 -14.88 5.91
CA LYS A 354 3.61 -14.96 5.79
C LYS A 354 4.00 -16.03 4.77
N THR A 355 4.70 -15.60 3.72
CA THR A 355 5.32 -16.51 2.75
C THR A 355 6.80 -16.17 2.64
N ASN A 356 7.67 -17.09 3.06
CA ASN A 356 9.11 -16.83 3.22
C ASN A 356 9.34 -15.63 4.17
N ASN A 357 10.00 -14.56 3.66
CA ASN A 357 10.26 -13.33 4.42
C ASN A 357 9.31 -12.18 4.03
N THR A 358 8.16 -12.49 3.46
CA THR A 358 7.16 -11.51 3.04
C THR A 358 5.89 -11.70 3.85
N TYR A 359 5.40 -10.60 4.41
CA TYR A 359 4.18 -10.47 5.18
C TYR A 359 3.17 -9.69 4.35
N THR A 360 2.14 -10.35 3.85
CA THR A 360 1.11 -9.74 3.00
C THR A 360 -0.18 -9.60 3.79
N VAL A 361 -0.72 -8.39 3.83
CA VAL A 361 -1.99 -8.11 4.51
C VAL A 361 -3.15 -8.45 3.57
N VAL A 362 -4.05 -9.29 4.05
CA VAL A 362 -5.23 -9.78 3.31
C VAL A 362 -6.46 -9.78 4.21
N GLU A 363 -7.65 -9.91 3.62
CA GLU A 363 -8.87 -10.17 4.40
C GLU A 363 -8.73 -11.47 5.19
N ASN A 364 -9.16 -11.47 6.46
CA ASN A 364 -9.14 -12.64 7.33
C ASN A 364 -10.34 -13.53 7.01
N LYS A 365 -10.22 -14.40 6.04
CA LYS A 365 -11.28 -15.32 5.61
C LYS A 365 -11.02 -16.77 6.01
N VAL A 366 -9.88 -17.07 6.59
CA VAL A 366 -9.46 -18.43 6.91
C VAL A 366 -9.03 -18.49 8.38
N LEU A 367 -9.60 -19.43 9.11
CA LEU A 367 -9.14 -19.84 10.43
C LEU A 367 -8.70 -21.29 10.36
N GLU A 368 -7.57 -21.61 11.00
CA GLU A 368 -7.06 -22.97 11.05
C GLU A 368 -6.60 -23.35 12.44
N THR A 369 -6.66 -24.62 12.79
CA THR A 369 -6.05 -25.13 14.01
C THR A 369 -4.54 -25.12 13.89
N THR A 370 -3.82 -24.99 15.02
CA THR A 370 -2.34 -24.96 15.06
C THR A 370 -1.66 -26.18 14.42
N ASP A 371 -2.35 -27.30 14.33
CA ASP A 371 -1.88 -28.53 13.68
C ASP A 371 -2.38 -28.68 12.23
N GLU A 372 -3.04 -27.65 11.68
CA GLU A 372 -3.60 -27.58 10.32
C GLU A 372 -4.58 -28.72 9.98
N LYS A 373 -5.13 -29.38 11.03
CA LYS A 373 -6.05 -30.51 10.82
C LYS A 373 -7.46 -30.08 10.46
N VAL A 374 -7.89 -28.94 10.95
CA VAL A 374 -9.18 -28.35 10.58
C VAL A 374 -8.99 -26.92 10.10
N ILE A 375 -9.60 -26.64 8.96
CA ILE A 375 -9.61 -25.31 8.35
C ILE A 375 -11.06 -24.90 8.16
N LEU A 376 -11.36 -23.66 8.53
CA LEU A 376 -12.62 -22.98 8.26
C LEU A 376 -12.35 -21.83 7.30
N GLU A 377 -13.05 -21.82 6.16
CA GLU A 377 -13.07 -20.70 5.21
C GLU A 377 -14.45 -20.04 5.25
N SER A 378 -14.46 -18.72 5.29
CA SER A 378 -15.67 -17.90 5.31
C SER A 378 -15.75 -17.02 4.06
N GLU A 379 -16.94 -16.83 3.50
CA GLU A 379 -17.16 -15.85 2.43
C GLU A 379 -16.94 -14.43 2.93
N GLU A 380 -17.35 -14.13 4.16
CA GLU A 380 -17.15 -12.83 4.78
C GLU A 380 -15.87 -12.80 5.62
N ALA A 381 -15.24 -11.64 5.66
CA ALA A 381 -14.05 -11.44 6.48
C ALA A 381 -14.36 -11.48 7.98
N LEU A 382 -13.62 -12.30 8.70
CA LEU A 382 -13.73 -12.55 10.13
C LEU A 382 -12.89 -11.55 10.93
N ASN A 383 -13.24 -11.32 12.19
CA ASN A 383 -12.42 -10.49 13.07
C ASN A 383 -11.02 -11.11 13.25
N LYS A 384 -9.98 -10.29 13.26
CA LYS A 384 -8.58 -10.72 13.39
C LYS A 384 -8.26 -11.45 14.70
N ASN A 385 -9.09 -11.26 15.72
CA ASN A 385 -8.93 -11.89 17.03
C ASN A 385 -9.62 -13.26 17.12
N TYR A 386 -10.39 -13.63 16.08
CA TYR A 386 -11.06 -14.92 16.06
C TYR A 386 -10.05 -16.05 15.83
N TYR A 387 -10.27 -17.16 16.52
CA TYR A 387 -9.51 -18.37 16.30
C TYR A 387 -10.44 -19.59 16.32
N LEU A 388 -10.01 -20.65 15.66
CA LEU A 388 -10.73 -21.90 15.54
C LEU A 388 -10.35 -22.82 16.70
N GLU A 389 -11.34 -23.21 17.52
CA GLU A 389 -11.22 -24.24 18.52
C GLU A 389 -11.90 -25.52 18.02
N VAL A 390 -11.19 -26.61 18.04
CA VAL A 390 -11.69 -27.93 17.62
C VAL A 390 -11.39 -28.93 18.71
N THR A 391 -12.44 -29.54 19.25
CA THR A 391 -12.35 -30.51 20.34
C THR A 391 -12.89 -31.85 19.86
N ALA A 392 -12.04 -32.88 19.88
CA ALA A 392 -12.50 -34.26 19.64
C ALA A 392 -13.39 -34.69 20.82
N LYS A 393 -14.52 -35.32 20.50
CA LYS A 393 -15.37 -35.90 21.54
C LYS A 393 -14.69 -37.12 22.15
N ASP A 394 -15.00 -37.37 23.44
CA ASP A 394 -14.46 -38.54 24.15
C ASP A 394 -14.89 -39.87 23.53
N GLU A 395 -14.16 -40.93 23.88
CA GLU A 395 -14.34 -42.26 23.29
C GLU A 395 -15.75 -42.81 23.50
N GLU A 396 -16.39 -42.56 24.65
CA GLU A 396 -17.74 -43.03 24.94
C GLU A 396 -18.79 -42.32 24.06
N VAL A 397 -18.67 -40.97 23.91
CA VAL A 397 -19.54 -40.19 23.04
C VAL A 397 -19.32 -40.59 21.59
N PHE A 398 -18.05 -40.74 21.16
CA PHE A 398 -17.71 -41.18 19.82
C PHE A 398 -18.38 -42.54 19.51
N LYS A 399 -18.23 -43.54 20.40
CA LYS A 399 -18.81 -44.87 20.22
C LYS A 399 -20.34 -44.85 20.12
N LYS A 400 -21.03 -44.18 21.06
CA LYS A 400 -22.49 -44.04 21.04
C LYS A 400 -22.99 -43.36 19.78
N THR A 401 -22.32 -42.29 19.35
CA THR A 401 -22.67 -41.56 18.13
C THR A 401 -22.42 -42.40 16.89
N SER A 402 -21.30 -43.14 16.85
CA SER A 402 -20.96 -44.06 15.77
C SER A 402 -22.04 -45.15 15.61
N GLU A 403 -22.41 -45.82 16.71
CA GLU A 403 -23.46 -46.85 16.71
C GLU A 403 -24.78 -46.28 16.17
N LYS A 404 -25.19 -45.09 16.60
CA LYS A 404 -26.43 -44.44 16.18
C LYS A 404 -26.42 -44.05 14.70
N ILE A 405 -25.31 -43.50 14.19
CA ILE A 405 -25.16 -43.12 12.78
C ILE A 405 -25.14 -44.35 11.91
N ILE A 406 -24.36 -45.38 12.28
CA ILE A 406 -24.25 -46.63 11.51
C ILE A 406 -25.59 -47.34 11.44
N GLU A 407 -26.38 -47.35 12.55
CA GLU A 407 -27.71 -47.96 12.58
C GLU A 407 -28.65 -47.28 11.56
N THR A 408 -28.54 -45.97 11.28
CA THR A 408 -29.35 -45.31 10.23
C THR A 408 -29.04 -45.82 8.80
N TYR A 409 -27.88 -46.45 8.61
CA TYR A 409 -27.46 -47.01 7.31
C TYR A 409 -27.60 -48.53 7.24
N LYS A 410 -27.95 -49.23 8.33
CA LYS A 410 -28.01 -50.66 8.46
C LYS A 410 -28.86 -51.34 7.38
N ASP A 411 -30.02 -50.77 7.08
CA ASP A 411 -30.98 -51.31 6.12
C ASP A 411 -30.76 -50.80 4.69
N ASN A 412 -29.76 -49.94 4.48
CA ASN A 412 -29.44 -49.40 3.15
C ASN A 412 -28.60 -50.39 2.35
N LYS A 413 -29.24 -51.20 1.52
CA LYS A 413 -28.59 -52.22 0.66
C LYS A 413 -27.61 -51.64 -0.34
N LYS A 414 -27.55 -50.32 -0.53
CA LYS A 414 -26.66 -49.65 -1.48
C LYS A 414 -25.33 -49.20 -0.86
N VAL A 415 -25.15 -49.37 0.45
CA VAL A 415 -23.91 -48.99 1.15
C VAL A 415 -23.32 -50.18 1.92
N LYS A 416 -22.02 -50.20 2.07
CA LYS A 416 -21.24 -51.15 2.86
C LYS A 416 -20.05 -50.44 3.54
N ASP A 417 -19.43 -51.13 4.49
CA ASP A 417 -18.20 -50.68 5.18
C ASP A 417 -18.38 -49.32 5.87
N THR A 418 -19.57 -49.04 6.38
CA THR A 418 -19.92 -47.77 7.02
C THR A 418 -19.11 -47.55 8.29
N THR A 419 -18.40 -46.44 8.39
CA THR A 419 -17.49 -46.14 9.50
C THR A 419 -17.54 -44.65 9.86
N LEU A 420 -17.72 -44.33 11.15
CA LEU A 420 -17.51 -42.94 11.65
C LEU A 420 -15.99 -42.69 11.70
N VAL A 421 -15.53 -41.71 10.95
CA VAL A 421 -14.12 -41.38 10.75
C VAL A 421 -13.63 -40.37 11.78
N ALA A 422 -14.47 -39.35 12.09
CA ALA A 422 -14.16 -38.28 13.02
C ALA A 422 -15.42 -37.75 13.68
N LEU A 423 -15.27 -37.20 14.88
CA LEU A 423 -16.34 -36.50 15.61
C LEU A 423 -15.72 -35.33 16.39
N TYR A 424 -16.01 -34.12 15.94
CA TYR A 424 -15.43 -32.90 16.46
C TYR A 424 -16.50 -31.89 16.84
N ASP A 425 -16.25 -31.18 17.92
CA ASP A 425 -16.92 -29.92 18.25
C ASP A 425 -16.09 -28.78 17.68
N ILE A 426 -16.67 -27.97 16.82
CA ILE A 426 -16.00 -26.90 16.07
C ILE A 426 -16.61 -25.57 16.47
N ASN A 427 -15.79 -24.69 17.05
CA ASN A 427 -16.21 -23.37 17.52
C ASN A 427 -15.24 -22.30 17.03
N VAL A 428 -15.75 -21.09 16.83
CA VAL A 428 -14.93 -19.88 16.70
C VAL A 428 -14.99 -19.11 18.01
N LEU A 429 -13.84 -18.71 18.51
CA LEU A 429 -13.72 -17.97 19.76
C LEU A 429 -13.12 -16.58 19.56
N ASP A 430 -13.55 -15.63 20.41
CA ASP A 430 -12.90 -14.35 20.67
C ASP A 430 -12.46 -14.34 22.14
N GLY A 431 -11.15 -14.52 22.39
CA GLY A 431 -10.64 -14.82 23.71
C GLY A 431 -11.19 -16.16 24.23
N ILE A 432 -11.99 -16.14 25.29
CA ILE A 432 -12.61 -17.35 25.86
C ILE A 432 -14.11 -17.46 25.51
N GLN A 433 -14.64 -16.57 24.71
CA GLN A 433 -16.07 -16.52 24.38
C GLN A 433 -16.31 -17.15 23.02
N VAL A 434 -17.29 -18.08 22.98
CA VAL A 434 -17.77 -18.64 21.71
C VAL A 434 -18.52 -17.56 20.94
N VAL A 435 -18.12 -17.35 19.70
CA VAL A 435 -18.75 -16.41 18.77
C VAL A 435 -19.86 -17.15 18.03
N PRO A 436 -21.13 -16.71 18.14
CA PRO A 436 -22.21 -17.28 17.34
C PRO A 436 -21.97 -16.99 15.85
N MET A 437 -21.74 -18.03 15.07
CA MET A 437 -21.54 -17.93 13.62
C MET A 437 -22.88 -18.33 12.95
N GLU A 438 -23.86 -17.41 12.99
CA GLU A 438 -25.24 -17.71 12.56
C GLU A 438 -25.58 -17.19 11.14
N ASN A 439 -24.72 -16.34 10.56
CA ASN A 439 -24.97 -15.73 9.27
C ASN A 439 -23.75 -15.89 8.36
N GLY A 440 -23.87 -16.72 7.38
CA GLY A 440 -22.83 -16.95 6.38
C GLY A 440 -22.69 -18.41 5.99
N GLU A 441 -22.04 -18.64 4.88
CA GLU A 441 -21.65 -19.98 4.45
C GLU A 441 -20.18 -20.20 4.82
N PHE A 442 -19.90 -21.35 5.42
CA PHE A 442 -18.56 -21.76 5.83
C PHE A 442 -18.19 -23.05 5.12
N THR A 443 -16.99 -23.07 4.53
CA THR A 443 -16.40 -24.31 4.05
C THR A 443 -15.45 -24.83 5.13
N ILE A 444 -15.72 -26.05 5.62
CA ILE A 444 -14.91 -26.72 6.62
C ILE A 444 -14.14 -27.86 5.95
N SER A 445 -12.84 -27.91 6.20
CA SER A 445 -11.96 -28.98 5.74
C SER A 445 -11.37 -29.72 6.94
N ILE A 446 -11.60 -31.00 7.07
CA ILE A 446 -11.13 -31.85 8.18
C ILE A 446 -10.13 -32.86 7.64
N THR A 447 -8.87 -32.81 8.08
CA THR A 447 -7.85 -33.81 7.74
C THR A 447 -8.20 -35.14 8.41
N ILE A 448 -8.29 -36.21 7.64
CA ILE A 448 -8.57 -37.55 8.15
C ILE A 448 -7.35 -38.46 7.97
N PRO A 449 -7.19 -39.51 8.85
CA PRO A 449 -6.10 -40.45 8.73
C PRO A 449 -6.08 -41.13 7.35
N GLU A 450 -4.90 -41.40 6.80
CA GLU A 450 -4.71 -42.05 5.50
C GLU A 450 -5.48 -43.39 5.41
N SER A 451 -5.50 -44.16 6.48
CA SER A 451 -6.27 -45.41 6.58
C SER A 451 -7.77 -45.24 6.41
N MET A 452 -8.28 -44.04 6.62
CA MET A 452 -9.69 -43.64 6.50
C MET A 452 -10.03 -42.94 5.17
N GLN A 453 -9.06 -42.72 4.29
CA GLN A 453 -9.23 -42.10 2.97
C GLN A 453 -9.67 -43.09 1.86
N LYS A 454 -10.15 -44.23 2.23
CA LYS A 454 -10.45 -45.39 1.36
C LYS A 454 -11.92 -45.53 0.96
N PHE A 455 -12.78 -44.66 1.43
CA PHE A 455 -14.23 -44.78 1.17
C PHE A 455 -14.63 -44.07 -0.12
N ASP A 456 -15.62 -44.65 -0.84
CA ASP A 456 -16.15 -44.04 -2.07
C ASP A 456 -16.90 -42.75 -1.83
N THR A 457 -17.52 -42.62 -0.64
CA THR A 457 -18.39 -41.53 -0.30
C THR A 457 -18.19 -41.11 1.15
N TYR A 458 -18.22 -39.78 1.37
CA TYR A 458 -18.22 -39.18 2.70
C TYR A 458 -19.51 -38.37 2.89
N LYS A 459 -20.02 -38.39 4.11
CA LYS A 459 -21.13 -37.56 4.58
C LYS A 459 -20.73 -36.95 5.91
N VAL A 460 -21.25 -35.76 6.17
CA VAL A 460 -21.06 -35.09 7.45
C VAL A 460 -22.42 -34.93 8.12
N PHE A 461 -22.47 -35.24 9.41
CA PHE A 461 -23.65 -35.11 10.22
C PHE A 461 -23.48 -33.99 11.22
N TYR A 462 -24.38 -33.03 11.20
CA TYR A 462 -24.54 -32.08 12.28
C TYR A 462 -25.32 -32.77 13.42
N ILE A 463 -24.73 -32.71 14.60
CA ILE A 463 -25.28 -33.32 15.81
C ILE A 463 -25.64 -32.20 16.79
N ASP A 464 -26.92 -32.13 17.16
CA ASP A 464 -27.43 -31.14 18.10
C ASP A 464 -27.00 -31.42 19.56
N ASN A 465 -27.31 -30.50 20.46
CA ASN A 465 -26.95 -30.59 21.87
C ASN A 465 -27.61 -31.79 22.59
N ASP A 466 -28.67 -32.36 22.03
CA ASP A 466 -29.33 -33.58 22.52
C ASP A 466 -28.71 -34.86 21.95
N GLY A 467 -27.68 -34.74 21.13
CA GLY A 467 -27.01 -35.84 20.44
C GLY A 467 -27.85 -36.49 19.33
N LYS A 468 -28.76 -35.71 18.73
CA LYS A 468 -29.55 -36.16 17.56
C LYS A 468 -28.91 -35.64 16.28
N ILE A 469 -29.05 -36.43 15.22
CA ILE A 469 -28.67 -35.97 13.88
C ILE A 469 -29.69 -34.93 13.43
N ALA A 470 -29.29 -33.68 13.38
CA ALA A 470 -30.15 -32.57 12.98
C ALA A 470 -30.07 -32.32 11.46
N GLU A 471 -28.90 -32.55 10.86
CA GLU A 471 -28.67 -32.34 9.44
C GLU A 471 -27.66 -33.36 8.87
N THR A 472 -27.76 -33.66 7.57
CA THR A 472 -26.81 -34.46 6.82
C THR A 472 -26.30 -33.65 5.65
N LEU A 473 -24.99 -33.41 5.62
CA LEU A 473 -24.30 -32.60 4.63
C LEU A 473 -23.54 -33.49 3.64
N ASP A 474 -23.50 -33.04 2.40
CA ASP A 474 -22.65 -33.64 1.39
C ASP A 474 -21.20 -33.23 1.63
N ALA A 475 -20.28 -34.18 1.48
CA ALA A 475 -18.88 -33.96 1.67
C ALA A 475 -18.04 -34.64 0.59
N LYS A 476 -16.85 -34.10 0.32
CA LYS A 476 -15.89 -34.64 -0.64
C LYS A 476 -14.54 -34.86 0.03
N LEU A 477 -13.84 -35.89 -0.40
CA LEU A 477 -12.43 -36.09 -0.04
C LEU A 477 -11.55 -35.35 -1.06
N GLU A 478 -10.82 -34.34 -0.60
CA GLU A 478 -9.89 -33.55 -1.41
C GLU A 478 -8.55 -33.44 -0.67
N ASN A 479 -7.46 -33.94 -1.28
CA ASN A 479 -6.11 -33.88 -0.70
C ASN A 479 -6.00 -34.39 0.75
N GLY A 480 -6.71 -35.49 1.06
CA GLY A 480 -6.70 -36.09 2.40
C GLY A 480 -7.58 -35.37 3.43
N LYS A 481 -8.36 -34.38 3.03
CA LYS A 481 -9.31 -33.65 3.85
C LYS A 481 -10.73 -33.92 3.39
N VAL A 482 -11.64 -34.11 4.34
CA VAL A 482 -13.08 -34.13 4.06
C VAL A 482 -13.59 -32.69 4.09
N VAL A 483 -14.12 -32.25 2.96
CA VAL A 483 -14.56 -30.86 2.72
C VAL A 483 -16.07 -30.82 2.62
N PHE A 484 -16.71 -29.94 3.35
CA PHE A 484 -18.15 -29.72 3.35
C PHE A 484 -18.50 -28.25 3.62
N THR A 485 -19.74 -27.86 3.29
CA THR A 485 -20.26 -26.51 3.51
C THR A 485 -21.36 -26.55 4.56
N THR A 486 -21.41 -25.55 5.41
CA THR A 486 -22.41 -25.37 6.47
C THR A 486 -22.69 -23.91 6.74
N THR A 487 -23.85 -23.61 7.39
CA THR A 487 -24.24 -22.26 7.80
C THR A 487 -24.11 -22.01 9.30
N HIS A 488 -23.66 -22.97 10.07
CA HIS A 488 -23.47 -22.87 11.52
C HIS A 488 -22.29 -23.74 11.97
N LEU A 489 -21.82 -23.49 13.19
CA LEU A 489 -20.75 -24.27 13.81
C LEU A 489 -21.29 -25.05 15.01
N SER A 490 -20.86 -26.28 15.18
CA SER A 490 -21.27 -27.16 16.25
C SER A 490 -20.50 -28.48 16.23
N THR A 491 -21.12 -29.57 16.71
CA THR A 491 -20.56 -30.92 16.65
C THR A 491 -20.86 -31.57 15.30
N TYR A 492 -19.78 -32.00 14.63
CA TYR A 492 -19.83 -32.68 13.35
C TYR A 492 -19.21 -34.07 13.39
N GLY A 493 -19.95 -35.06 12.87
CA GLY A 493 -19.48 -36.42 12.66
C GLY A 493 -19.21 -36.69 11.18
N VAL A 494 -18.02 -37.16 10.84
CA VAL A 494 -17.63 -37.52 9.47
C VAL A 494 -17.82 -39.03 9.29
N LEU A 495 -18.68 -39.43 8.35
CA LEU A 495 -18.93 -40.81 7.98
C LEU A 495 -18.31 -41.13 6.63
N GLY A 496 -17.61 -42.23 6.54
CA GLY A 496 -17.16 -42.84 5.27
C GLY A 496 -17.90 -44.16 5.00
N TYR A 497 -18.25 -44.42 3.76
CA TYR A 497 -18.83 -45.71 3.32
C TYR A 497 -18.51 -45.98 1.85
N ASN A 498 -18.59 -47.26 1.49
CA ASN A 498 -18.46 -47.74 0.11
C ASN A 498 -19.83 -47.98 -0.51
N ASN A 499 -19.97 -47.69 -1.79
CA ASN A 499 -21.19 -47.96 -2.53
C ASN A 499 -21.21 -49.44 -2.94
N VAL A 500 -22.36 -50.07 -2.87
CA VAL A 500 -22.57 -51.40 -3.45
C VAL A 500 -22.84 -51.19 -4.95
N ILE A 501 -21.93 -51.65 -5.77
CA ILE A 501 -22.13 -51.71 -7.22
C ILE A 501 -23.10 -52.86 -7.45
N GLU A 502 -24.35 -52.59 -7.78
CA GLU A 502 -25.24 -53.60 -8.32
C GLU A 502 -24.64 -54.04 -9.68
N GLU A 503 -24.10 -55.28 -9.74
CA GLU A 503 -23.78 -55.85 -11.03
C GLU A 503 -25.08 -55.95 -11.83
N ASN A 504 -25.25 -55.09 -12.82
CA ASN A 504 -26.34 -55.23 -13.78
C ASN A 504 -26.29 -56.67 -14.31
N PRO A 505 -27.40 -57.43 -14.21
CA PRO A 505 -27.46 -58.73 -14.88
C PRO A 505 -27.06 -58.51 -16.34
N LYS A 506 -26.09 -59.30 -16.85
CA LYS A 506 -25.58 -59.19 -18.20
C LYS A 506 -26.73 -59.36 -19.19
N THR A 507 -27.47 -58.31 -19.45
CA THR A 507 -28.29 -58.21 -20.65
C THR A 507 -27.34 -57.83 -21.78
N TYR A 508 -27.13 -58.78 -22.66
CA TYR A 508 -26.43 -58.65 -23.91
C TYR A 508 -27.23 -57.67 -24.81
N ASP A 509 -27.09 -56.39 -24.61
CA ASP A 509 -27.59 -55.38 -25.52
C ASP A 509 -26.58 -54.23 -25.64
N GLY A 510 -26.16 -53.99 -26.88
CA GLY A 510 -25.11 -53.05 -27.30
C GLY A 510 -25.41 -51.57 -27.08
N ILE A 511 -26.02 -51.18 -25.93
CA ILE A 511 -26.35 -49.78 -25.58
C ILE A 511 -25.25 -49.13 -24.74
N THR A 512 -24.32 -49.91 -24.15
CA THR A 512 -23.27 -49.41 -23.24
C THR A 512 -22.25 -48.50 -23.92
N THR A 513 -22.09 -48.56 -25.24
CA THR A 513 -21.11 -47.71 -25.96
C THR A 513 -21.57 -46.25 -26.12
N TRP A 514 -22.86 -45.98 -26.08
CA TRP A 514 -23.40 -44.64 -26.28
C TRP A 514 -23.49 -43.79 -25.00
N ILE A 515 -23.58 -44.45 -23.85
CA ILE A 515 -23.65 -43.73 -22.54
C ILE A 515 -22.27 -43.23 -22.14
N ILE A 516 -21.19 -43.97 -22.45
CA ILE A 516 -19.81 -43.52 -22.17
C ILE A 516 -19.42 -42.33 -23.05
N LEU A 517 -19.89 -42.26 -24.31
CA LEU A 517 -19.66 -41.11 -25.19
C LEU A 517 -20.45 -39.86 -24.77
N GLY A 518 -21.62 -40.02 -24.15
CA GLY A 518 -22.43 -38.90 -23.62
C GLY A 518 -21.82 -38.23 -22.38
N LEU A 519 -21.21 -39.00 -21.48
CA LEU A 519 -20.56 -38.49 -20.26
C LEU A 519 -19.23 -37.78 -20.54
N ILE A 520 -18.49 -38.23 -21.57
CA ILE A 520 -17.25 -37.55 -22.00
C ILE A 520 -17.56 -36.18 -22.64
N SER A 521 -18.70 -36.01 -23.31
CA SER A 521 -19.10 -34.74 -23.92
C SER A 521 -19.58 -33.69 -22.89
N MET A 522 -20.17 -34.10 -21.78
CA MET A 522 -20.61 -33.18 -20.73
C MET A 522 -19.45 -32.69 -19.84
N SER A 523 -18.44 -33.56 -19.58
CA SER A 523 -17.24 -33.13 -18.84
C SER A 523 -16.36 -32.13 -19.62
N GLY A 524 -16.39 -32.17 -20.96
CA GLY A 524 -15.70 -31.21 -21.82
C GLY A 524 -16.31 -29.81 -21.79
N ILE A 525 -17.62 -29.68 -21.61
CA ILE A 525 -18.33 -28.38 -21.61
C ILE A 525 -18.13 -27.65 -20.27
N VAL A 526 -18.08 -28.36 -19.17
CA VAL A 526 -17.83 -27.75 -17.84
C VAL A 526 -16.37 -27.30 -17.73
N GLY A 527 -15.40 -28.06 -18.25
CA GLY A 527 -13.97 -27.68 -18.25
C GLY A 527 -13.68 -26.42 -19.07
N THR A 528 -14.36 -26.22 -20.20
CA THR A 528 -14.15 -25.02 -21.05
C THR A 528 -14.80 -23.77 -20.48
N SER A 529 -15.87 -23.89 -19.70
CA SER A 529 -16.51 -22.76 -19.03
C SER A 529 -15.68 -22.22 -17.86
N ILE A 530 -15.00 -23.10 -17.13
CA ILE A 530 -14.09 -22.71 -16.02
C ILE A 530 -12.79 -22.11 -16.57
N TYR A 531 -12.27 -22.61 -17.69
CA TYR A 531 -11.06 -22.08 -18.31
C TYR A 531 -11.25 -20.67 -18.89
N ARG A 532 -12.42 -20.35 -19.44
CA ARG A 532 -12.74 -19.01 -19.96
C ARG A 532 -12.93 -17.95 -18.87
N LYS A 533 -13.32 -18.36 -17.65
CA LYS A 533 -13.49 -17.42 -16.54
C LYS A 533 -12.15 -17.01 -15.88
N LYS A 534 -11.06 -17.76 -16.12
CA LYS A 534 -9.71 -17.43 -15.62
C LYS A 534 -8.85 -16.58 -16.56
N GLN A 535 -9.31 -16.31 -17.79
CA GLN A 535 -8.56 -15.45 -18.73
C GLN A 535 -9.11 -14.02 -18.85
N ASN A 536 -10.16 -13.66 -18.12
CA ASN A 536 -10.78 -12.34 -18.17
C ASN A 536 -10.76 -11.62 -16.80
N ILE A 537 -9.69 -11.85 -16.00
CA ILE A 537 -9.38 -11.03 -14.83
C ILE A 537 -7.93 -10.56 -14.98
#